data_70b4807e98747849174181f5340fea75
#
_entry.id   70b4807e98747849174181f5340fea75
#
_cell.length_a   1.000
_cell.length_b   1.000
_cell.length_c   1.000
_cell.angle_alpha   90.00
_cell.angle_beta   90.00
_cell.angle_gamma   90.00
#
_symmetry.space_group_name_H-M   'P 1'
#
loop_
_entity.id
_entity.type
_entity.pdbx_description
1 polymer ?
#
loop_
_entity_poly.entity_id
_entity_poly.type
_entity_poly.pdbx_seq_one_letter_code
_entity_poly.pdbx_strand_id
1 'polypeptide(L)'
;MEAAQYFEWGGDNADGSDGFAANRPGWAMPIHDLLVKYEVTAVFHGHDHFYAKQEKDGVVYQMAPQPGTPGNSILDAGKFGYESGTFLPSAGYLSVHVAPSGVTVEYVQVPESGPEKIADSYTISG
;
A
#
# COMPACT_ATOMS: atom_id res chain seq x y z
N MET A 1 4.23 -3.66 -6.96
CA MET A 1 5.64 -3.61 -6.49
C MET A 1 5.65 -3.79 -4.97
N GLU A 2 6.57 -4.57 -4.44
CA GLU A 2 6.65 -4.77 -3.00
C GLU A 2 6.86 -3.44 -2.27
N ALA A 3 6.07 -3.21 -1.22
CA ALA A 3 6.10 -1.94 -0.52
C ALA A 3 7.49 -1.67 0.06
N ALA A 4 7.99 -0.48 -0.18
CA ALA A 4 9.21 0.04 0.42
C ALA A 4 10.47 -0.83 0.24
N GLN A 5 10.59 -1.60 -0.83
CA GLN A 5 11.79 -2.39 -1.09
C GLN A 5 12.71 -1.73 -2.10
N TYR A 6 12.18 -1.28 -3.24
CA TYR A 6 13.00 -0.92 -4.39
C TYR A 6 13.24 0.59 -4.55
N PHE A 7 14.34 0.92 -5.21
CA PHE A 7 14.73 2.27 -5.62
C PHE A 7 14.79 3.26 -4.45
N GLU A 8 14.21 4.44 -4.62
CA GLU A 8 14.19 5.48 -3.59
C GLU A 8 13.45 5.09 -2.30
N TRP A 9 12.55 4.11 -2.37
CA TRP A 9 11.77 3.68 -1.21
C TRP A 9 12.57 2.83 -0.23
N GLY A 10 13.22 1.78 -0.70
CA GLY A 10 13.96 0.86 0.16
C GLY A 10 15.45 0.75 -0.15
N GLY A 11 15.86 1.25 -1.32
CA GLY A 11 17.26 1.30 -1.71
C GLY A 11 17.69 0.19 -2.65
N ASP A 12 16.92 -0.88 -2.79
CA ASP A 12 17.30 -2.00 -3.64
C ASP A 12 17.12 -1.68 -5.12
N ASN A 13 18.02 -2.20 -5.93
CA ASN A 13 17.85 -2.27 -7.38
C ASN A 13 16.78 -3.33 -7.72
N ALA A 14 16.32 -3.35 -8.98
CA ALA A 14 15.33 -4.32 -9.45
C ALA A 14 15.76 -5.79 -9.32
N ASP A 15 17.05 -6.07 -9.23
CA ASP A 15 17.64 -7.39 -9.02
C ASP A 15 17.81 -7.76 -7.54
N GLY A 16 17.38 -6.87 -6.62
CA GLY A 16 17.49 -7.06 -5.17
C GLY A 16 18.85 -6.70 -4.57
N SER A 17 19.79 -6.20 -5.36
CA SER A 17 21.07 -5.70 -4.83
C SER A 17 20.92 -4.29 -4.25
N ASP A 18 21.72 -3.96 -3.22
CA ASP A 18 21.76 -2.59 -2.69
C ASP A 18 22.31 -1.61 -3.75
N GLY A 19 21.55 -0.56 -3.99
CA GLY A 19 21.90 0.47 -4.95
C GLY A 19 21.68 1.89 -4.44
N PHE A 20 21.26 2.05 -3.20
CA PHE A 20 20.79 3.35 -2.71
C PHE A 20 21.85 4.45 -2.80
N ALA A 21 23.04 4.22 -2.26
CA ALA A 21 24.09 5.22 -2.22
C ALA A 21 24.56 5.64 -3.61
N ALA A 22 24.56 4.69 -4.56
CA ALA A 22 24.97 4.97 -5.95
C ALA A 22 23.88 5.72 -6.73
N ASN A 23 22.60 5.36 -6.52
CA ASN A 23 21.48 5.89 -7.29
C ASN A 23 20.88 7.17 -6.68
N ARG A 24 21.12 7.42 -5.40
CA ARG A 24 20.62 8.60 -4.66
C ARG A 24 21.73 9.29 -3.89
N PRO A 25 22.78 9.79 -4.60
CA PRO A 25 23.89 10.47 -3.94
C PRO A 25 23.39 11.72 -3.22
N GLY A 26 23.81 11.89 -1.97
CA GLY A 26 23.40 13.02 -1.14
C GLY A 26 22.09 12.82 -0.35
N TRP A 27 21.35 11.74 -0.56
CA TRP A 27 20.24 11.38 0.30
C TRP A 27 20.75 10.67 1.56
N ALA A 28 20.21 11.06 2.72
CA ALA A 28 20.66 10.50 3.99
C ALA A 28 20.19 9.05 4.20
N MET A 29 19.02 8.68 3.67
CA MET A 29 18.43 7.36 3.82
C MET A 29 17.28 7.15 2.81
N PRO A 30 16.86 5.89 2.58
CA PRO A 30 15.65 5.57 1.83
C PRO A 30 14.39 6.19 2.45
N ILE A 31 13.35 6.37 1.64
CA ILE A 31 12.08 6.94 2.09
C ILE A 31 11.45 6.09 3.21
N HIS A 32 11.51 4.76 3.11
CA HIS A 32 10.99 3.87 4.14
C HIS A 32 11.66 4.11 5.50
N ASP A 33 12.98 4.19 5.52
CA ASP A 33 13.73 4.45 6.75
C ASP A 33 13.38 5.82 7.36
N LEU A 34 13.11 6.80 6.49
CA LEU A 34 12.66 8.13 6.92
C LEU A 34 11.27 8.04 7.56
N LEU A 35 10.34 7.27 6.98
CA LEU A 35 9.00 7.07 7.54
C LEU A 35 9.06 6.37 8.89
N VAL A 36 9.87 5.32 9.02
CA VAL A 36 10.10 4.61 10.29
C VAL A 36 10.71 5.54 11.34
N LYS A 37 11.72 6.30 10.95
CA LYS A 37 12.41 7.27 11.85
C LYS A 37 11.45 8.31 12.44
N TYR A 38 10.47 8.76 11.65
CA TYR A 38 9.49 9.77 12.07
C TYR A 38 8.15 9.18 12.50
N GLU A 39 8.11 7.86 12.76
CA GLU A 39 6.93 7.16 13.29
C GLU A 39 5.67 7.36 12.44
N VAL A 40 5.83 7.39 11.11
CA VAL A 40 4.69 7.43 10.20
C VAL A 40 3.97 6.09 10.24
N THR A 41 2.68 6.09 10.53
CA THR A 41 1.90 4.87 10.72
C THR A 41 1.30 4.32 9.44
N ALA A 42 1.00 5.16 8.47
CA ALA A 42 0.44 4.73 7.19
C ALA A 42 0.79 5.64 6.02
N VAL A 43 0.92 5.03 4.84
CA VAL A 43 1.09 5.70 3.55
C VAL A 43 -0.02 5.25 2.63
N PHE A 44 -0.84 6.20 2.17
CA PHE A 44 -1.86 5.95 1.15
C PHE A 44 -1.30 6.28 -0.22
N HIS A 45 -1.46 5.35 -1.17
CA HIS A 45 -0.98 5.51 -2.54
C HIS A 45 -1.96 4.91 -3.56
N GLY A 46 -1.67 5.04 -4.83
CA GLY A 46 -2.47 4.51 -5.93
C GLY A 46 -1.60 3.96 -7.03
N HIS A 47 -2.12 3.90 -8.24
CA HIS A 47 -1.51 3.57 -9.51
C HIS A 47 -1.94 2.20 -10.08
N ASP A 48 -1.86 1.11 -9.33
CA ASP A 48 -2.04 -0.24 -9.89
C ASP A 48 -3.51 -0.71 -9.91
N HIS A 49 -4.43 0.17 -9.50
CA HIS A 49 -5.88 0.05 -9.68
C HIS A 49 -6.60 -1.07 -8.91
N PHE A 50 -5.96 -1.75 -7.99
CA PHE A 50 -6.60 -2.69 -7.07
C PHE A 50 -6.33 -2.31 -5.61
N TYR A 51 -7.04 -2.93 -4.68
CA TYR A 51 -6.77 -2.79 -3.25
C TYR A 51 -5.53 -3.60 -2.89
N ALA A 52 -4.55 -2.97 -2.27
CA ALA A 52 -3.41 -3.66 -1.69
C ALA A 52 -3.06 -3.05 -0.32
N LYS A 53 -3.02 -3.90 0.69
CA LYS A 53 -2.52 -3.55 2.02
C LYS A 53 -1.27 -4.36 2.30
N GLN A 54 -0.18 -3.67 2.55
CA GLN A 54 1.09 -4.25 2.96
C GLN A 54 1.54 -3.59 4.25
N GLU A 55 2.41 -4.25 5.01
CA GLU A 55 2.97 -3.70 6.24
C GLU A 55 4.45 -4.04 6.32
N LYS A 56 5.25 -3.04 6.67
CA LYS A 56 6.69 -3.21 6.88
C LYS A 56 7.15 -2.29 8.00
N ASP A 57 7.84 -2.85 8.98
CA ASP A 57 8.44 -2.13 10.12
C ASP A 57 7.46 -1.16 10.82
N GLY A 58 6.21 -1.58 10.97
CA GLY A 58 5.15 -0.81 11.60
C GLY A 58 4.49 0.25 10.70
N VAL A 59 4.91 0.40 9.46
CA VAL A 59 4.29 1.29 8.48
C VAL A 59 3.33 0.51 7.58
N VAL A 60 2.07 0.93 7.55
CA VAL A 60 1.07 0.37 6.63
C VAL A 60 1.15 1.09 5.29
N TYR A 61 1.31 0.32 4.22
CA TYR A 61 1.25 0.80 2.83
C TYR A 61 -0.09 0.40 2.23
N GLN A 62 -0.97 1.38 2.06
CA GLN A 62 -2.32 1.17 1.58
C GLN A 62 -2.52 1.73 0.19
N MET A 63 -2.62 0.85 -0.79
CA MET A 63 -3.01 1.26 -2.14
C MET A 63 -4.53 1.37 -2.25
N ALA A 64 -4.99 2.53 -2.71
CA ALA A 64 -6.40 2.76 -3.00
C ALA A 64 -6.81 2.05 -4.29
N PRO A 65 -7.97 1.36 -4.30
CA PRO A 65 -8.51 0.77 -5.52
C PRO A 65 -9.02 1.85 -6.47
N GLN A 66 -9.17 1.52 -7.75
CA GLN A 66 -9.89 2.41 -8.65
C GLN A 66 -11.40 2.37 -8.38
N PRO A 67 -12.11 3.51 -8.47
CA PRO A 67 -13.51 3.57 -8.10
C PRO A 67 -14.48 3.08 -9.19
N GLY A 68 -14.08 3.07 -10.44
CA GLY A 68 -15.00 3.03 -11.58
C GLY A 68 -15.06 1.74 -12.39
N THR A 69 -14.16 0.79 -12.22
CA THR A 69 -14.15 -0.44 -13.03
C THR A 69 -14.10 -1.67 -12.15
N PRO A 70 -15.23 -2.39 -12.01
CA PRO A 70 -15.26 -3.65 -11.25
C PRO A 70 -14.41 -4.74 -11.90
N GLY A 71 -13.89 -5.65 -11.08
CA GLY A 71 -13.29 -6.88 -11.56
C GLY A 71 -11.85 -6.78 -12.06
N ASN A 72 -11.10 -5.74 -11.71
CA ASN A 72 -9.66 -5.74 -11.97
C ASN A 72 -9.00 -6.98 -11.36
N SER A 73 -8.29 -7.71 -12.21
CA SER A 73 -7.66 -8.95 -11.80
C SER A 73 -6.48 -8.67 -10.87
N ILE A 74 -6.55 -9.18 -9.65
CA ILE A 74 -5.41 -9.25 -8.73
C ILE A 74 -4.37 -10.29 -9.16
N LEU A 75 -4.64 -11.08 -10.19
CA LEU A 75 -3.70 -12.07 -10.74
C LEU A 75 -2.43 -11.40 -11.27
N ASP A 76 -2.49 -10.13 -11.59
CA ASP A 76 -1.35 -9.35 -12.03
C ASP A 76 -0.51 -8.77 -10.87
N ALA A 77 -0.95 -8.91 -9.62
CA ALA A 77 -0.21 -8.40 -8.47
C ALA A 77 1.24 -8.91 -8.45
N GLY A 78 1.46 -10.20 -8.67
CA GLY A 78 2.80 -10.77 -8.76
C GLY A 78 3.63 -10.21 -9.92
N LYS A 79 3.02 -9.87 -11.06
CA LYS A 79 3.70 -9.23 -12.19
C LYS A 79 4.14 -7.80 -11.86
N PHE A 80 3.42 -7.13 -10.97
CA PHE A 80 3.78 -5.80 -10.46
C PHE A 80 4.72 -5.88 -9.26
N GLY A 81 5.18 -7.09 -8.89
CA GLY A 81 6.13 -7.34 -7.83
C GLY A 81 5.54 -7.22 -6.42
N TYR A 82 4.26 -7.50 -6.25
CA TYR A 82 3.65 -7.67 -4.92
C TYR A 82 3.85 -9.11 -4.46
N GLU A 83 4.49 -9.29 -3.32
CA GLU A 83 4.84 -10.61 -2.78
C GLU A 83 4.09 -10.92 -1.47
N SER A 84 3.76 -9.88 -0.70
CA SER A 84 3.10 -10.02 0.60
C SER A 84 1.96 -9.03 0.78
N GLY A 85 0.99 -9.37 1.60
CA GLY A 85 -0.11 -8.49 1.98
C GLY A 85 -1.49 -9.03 1.63
N THR A 86 -2.47 -8.14 1.70
CA THR A 86 -3.86 -8.42 1.32
C THR A 86 -4.18 -7.72 0.01
N PHE A 87 -4.61 -8.49 -0.99
CA PHE A 87 -4.94 -7.97 -2.33
C PHE A 87 -6.38 -8.31 -2.67
N LEU A 88 -7.14 -7.31 -3.09
CA LEU A 88 -8.55 -7.46 -3.45
C LEU A 88 -8.85 -6.69 -4.76
N PRO A 89 -9.77 -7.19 -5.58
CA PRO A 89 -10.11 -6.52 -6.84
C PRO A 89 -10.87 -5.21 -6.60
N SER A 90 -10.78 -4.30 -7.58
CA SER A 90 -11.66 -3.13 -7.70
C SER A 90 -13.08 -3.56 -8.16
N ALA A 91 -14.09 -2.69 -8.18
CA ALA A 91 -14.07 -1.27 -7.84
C ALA A 91 -14.38 -1.05 -6.36
N GLY A 92 -14.05 0.13 -5.89
CA GLY A 92 -14.38 0.52 -4.53
C GLY A 92 -13.65 1.77 -4.06
N TYR A 93 -13.73 2.03 -2.78
CA TYR A 93 -13.09 3.17 -2.14
C TYR A 93 -12.63 2.83 -0.72
N LEU A 94 -11.73 3.63 -0.19
CA LEU A 94 -11.32 3.56 1.20
C LEU A 94 -12.16 4.53 2.04
N SER A 95 -12.74 4.03 3.11
CA SER A 95 -13.33 4.83 4.18
C SER A 95 -12.33 4.89 5.33
N VAL A 96 -11.89 6.09 5.69
CA VAL A 96 -10.90 6.29 6.76
C VAL A 96 -11.55 7.09 7.88
N HIS A 97 -11.70 6.46 9.04
CA HIS A 97 -12.25 7.08 10.24
C HIS A 97 -11.15 7.34 11.25
N VAL A 98 -10.92 8.62 11.55
CA VAL A 98 -9.89 9.05 12.49
C VAL A 98 -10.53 9.45 13.81
N ALA A 99 -10.06 8.86 14.91
CA ALA A 99 -10.49 9.14 16.27
C ALA A 99 -9.29 9.24 17.21
N PRO A 100 -9.43 9.83 18.40
CA PRO A 100 -8.32 9.87 19.38
C PRO A 100 -7.80 8.48 19.78
N SER A 101 -8.62 7.45 19.64
CA SER A 101 -8.27 6.06 19.95
C SER A 101 -7.57 5.30 18.82
N GLY A 102 -7.44 5.92 17.64
CA GLY A 102 -6.81 5.28 16.47
C GLY A 102 -7.52 5.61 15.16
N VAL A 103 -7.06 4.95 14.11
CA VAL A 103 -7.59 5.11 12.74
C VAL A 103 -8.14 3.79 12.26
N THR A 104 -9.41 3.76 11.87
CA THR A 104 -10.02 2.59 11.19
C THR A 104 -10.05 2.84 9.69
N VAL A 105 -9.54 1.88 8.94
CA VAL A 105 -9.56 1.89 7.47
C VAL A 105 -10.43 0.75 7.00
N GLU A 106 -11.41 1.05 6.15
CA GLU A 106 -12.31 0.08 5.55
C GLU A 106 -12.20 0.14 4.03
N TYR A 107 -12.09 -1.01 3.39
CA TYR A 107 -12.28 -1.12 1.96
C TYR A 107 -13.74 -1.42 1.66
N VAL A 108 -14.43 -0.44 1.13
CA VAL A 108 -15.81 -0.59 0.66
C VAL A 108 -15.76 -0.98 -0.81
N GLN A 109 -16.01 -2.24 -1.09
CA GLN A 109 -16.03 -2.77 -2.46
C GLN A 109 -17.41 -2.57 -3.09
N VAL A 110 -17.42 -2.06 -4.32
CA VAL A 110 -18.61 -1.87 -5.14
C VAL A 110 -18.61 -2.92 -6.24
N PRO A 111 -19.38 -4.01 -6.10
CA PRO A 111 -19.44 -5.05 -7.10
C PRO A 111 -20.17 -4.58 -8.37
N GLU A 112 -19.99 -5.31 -9.47
CA GLU A 112 -20.70 -5.03 -10.73
C GLU A 112 -22.23 -5.15 -10.58
N SER A 113 -22.69 -6.00 -9.68
CA SER A 113 -24.11 -6.15 -9.32
C SER A 113 -24.25 -6.40 -7.83
N GLY A 114 -25.34 -5.89 -7.24
CA GLY A 114 -25.64 -6.00 -5.81
C GLY A 114 -25.11 -4.82 -4.99
N PRO A 115 -25.33 -4.83 -3.68
CA PRO A 115 -24.94 -3.74 -2.79
C PRO A 115 -23.43 -3.68 -2.57
N GLU A 116 -22.93 -2.50 -2.22
CA GLU A 116 -21.59 -2.34 -1.69
C GLU A 116 -21.39 -3.13 -0.39
N LYS A 117 -20.17 -3.54 -0.13
CA LYS A 117 -19.80 -4.31 1.07
C LYS A 117 -18.42 -3.92 1.58
N ILE A 118 -18.22 -4.03 2.88
CA ILE A 118 -16.88 -3.95 3.49
C ILE A 118 -16.15 -5.26 3.16
N ALA A 119 -15.13 -5.18 2.32
CA ALA A 119 -14.35 -6.32 1.88
C ALA A 119 -13.10 -6.55 2.75
N ASP A 120 -12.57 -5.49 3.38
CA ASP A 120 -11.50 -5.55 4.37
C ASP A 120 -11.63 -4.40 5.36
N SER A 121 -11.17 -4.59 6.58
CA SER A 121 -11.17 -3.57 7.63
C SER A 121 -10.02 -3.80 8.60
N TYR A 122 -9.32 -2.74 8.98
CA TYR A 122 -8.28 -2.80 9.99
C TYR A 122 -8.18 -1.49 10.78
N THR A 123 -7.54 -1.57 11.94
CA THR A 123 -7.31 -0.42 12.81
C THR A 123 -5.81 -0.21 13.02
N ILE A 124 -5.38 1.02 12.89
CA ILE A 124 -4.05 1.49 13.27
C ILE A 124 -4.22 2.14 14.64
N SER A 125 -3.67 1.54 15.68
CA SER A 125 -3.63 2.13 17.01
C SER A 125 -2.59 3.24 17.07
N GLY A 126 -2.95 4.29 17.76
CA GLY A 126 -2.03 5.39 18.02
C GLY A 126 -0.98 5.03 19.08
#